data_f40c72ad7e39483abc76e9ed309b8ee9
#
_entry.id   f40c72ad7e39483abc76e9ed309b8ee9
#
_cell.length_a   1.000
_cell.length_b   1.000
_cell.length_c   1.000
_cell.angle_alpha   90.00
_cell.angle_beta   90.00
_cell.angle_gamma   90.00
#
_symmetry.space_group_name_H-M   'P 1'
#
loop_
_entity.id
_entity.type
_entity.pdbx_description
1 polymer ?
#
loop_
_entity_poly.entity_id
_entity_poly.type
_entity_poly.pdbx_seq_one_letter_code
_entity_poly.pdbx_strand_id
1 'polypeptide(L)'
;RPYGIVPRDEVEEAAWPALRGQIFAEASEIFLRLLNGEVISSEMIRKTILTRDNFRSDEDWQNVQDAAMKMHGLSEAPESITIPSRYDFEEIKTIPQEWHRELLNLVLGSHDVNLQIEVNKWAPVQVFNLSITPPHIIEQTHERMAENYHPSGGAWTRDMMPRTIMVFVNVEDGLT
;
A
#
# COMPACT_ATOMS: atom_id res chain seq x y z
N ARG A 1 -13.40 5.76 -9.51
CA ARG A 1 -12.30 4.86 -9.11
C ARG A 1 -11.08 5.70 -8.79
N PRO A 2 -10.37 5.43 -7.66
CA PRO A 2 -9.24 6.25 -7.26
C PRO A 2 -8.13 6.20 -8.32
N TYR A 3 -7.52 7.34 -8.60
CA TYR A 3 -6.35 7.49 -9.48
C TYR A 3 -6.54 7.09 -10.95
N GLY A 4 -7.78 6.93 -11.44
CA GLY A 4 -8.05 6.54 -12.82
C GLY A 4 -7.63 5.11 -13.18
N ILE A 5 -7.18 4.31 -12.21
CA ILE A 5 -6.83 2.91 -12.42
C ILE A 5 -8.12 2.10 -12.58
N VAL A 6 -8.20 1.34 -13.66
CA VAL A 6 -9.34 0.48 -13.97
C VAL A 6 -8.90 -0.98 -14.12
N PRO A 7 -9.78 -1.95 -13.83
CA PRO A 7 -9.52 -3.36 -14.14
C PRO A 7 -9.24 -3.56 -15.63
N ARG A 8 -8.36 -4.47 -15.95
CA ARG A 8 -7.96 -4.79 -17.33
C ARG A 8 -8.85 -5.88 -17.95
N ASP A 9 -9.44 -6.72 -17.10
CA ASP A 9 -10.25 -7.88 -17.49
C ASP A 9 -11.29 -8.25 -16.42
N GLU A 10 -12.08 -9.32 -16.66
CA GLU A 10 -13.13 -9.79 -15.75
C GLU A 10 -12.57 -10.32 -14.42
N VAL A 11 -11.36 -10.88 -14.41
CA VAL A 11 -10.72 -11.39 -13.18
C VAL A 11 -10.31 -10.23 -12.29
N GLU A 12 -9.68 -9.20 -12.85
CA GLU A 12 -9.35 -7.99 -12.10
C GLU A 12 -10.60 -7.23 -11.62
N GLU A 13 -11.68 -7.21 -12.40
CA GLU A 13 -12.93 -6.58 -11.98
C GLU A 13 -13.52 -7.29 -10.75
N ALA A 14 -13.58 -8.63 -10.77
CA ALA A 14 -14.05 -9.41 -9.65
C ALA A 14 -13.13 -9.29 -8.42
N ALA A 15 -11.82 -9.26 -8.64
CA ALA A 15 -10.80 -9.15 -7.60
C ALA A 15 -10.59 -7.72 -7.08
N TRP A 16 -11.24 -6.71 -7.65
CA TRP A 16 -10.94 -5.30 -7.41
C TRP A 16 -10.90 -4.87 -5.94
N PRO A 17 -11.81 -5.35 -5.07
CA PRO A 17 -11.78 -5.00 -3.64
C PRO A 17 -10.46 -5.35 -2.95
N ALA A 18 -9.85 -6.49 -3.31
CA ALA A 18 -8.56 -6.94 -2.78
C ALA A 18 -7.37 -6.36 -3.56
N LEU A 19 -7.50 -6.28 -4.88
CA LEU A 19 -6.41 -5.92 -5.78
C LEU A 19 -5.94 -4.46 -5.65
N ARG A 20 -6.85 -3.52 -5.39
CA ARG A 20 -6.50 -2.08 -5.28
C ARG A 20 -5.43 -1.79 -4.22
N GLY A 21 -5.45 -2.54 -3.10
CA GLY A 21 -4.43 -2.43 -2.05
C GLY A 21 -3.08 -2.98 -2.51
N GLN A 22 -3.09 -4.08 -3.24
CA GLN A 22 -1.88 -4.70 -3.78
C GLN A 22 -1.22 -3.83 -4.86
N ILE A 23 -2.00 -3.17 -5.72
CA ILE A 23 -1.48 -2.21 -6.70
C ILE A 23 -0.76 -1.05 -6.01
N PHE A 24 -1.32 -0.54 -4.91
CA PHE A 24 -0.67 0.52 -4.15
C PHE A 24 0.61 0.04 -3.47
N ALA A 25 0.63 -1.19 -2.94
CA ALA A 25 1.81 -1.80 -2.34
C ALA A 25 2.94 -2.00 -3.37
N GLU A 26 2.59 -2.50 -4.57
CA GLU A 26 3.53 -2.66 -5.69
C GLU A 26 4.14 -1.30 -6.10
N ALA A 27 3.30 -0.28 -6.28
CA ALA A 27 3.77 1.07 -6.62
C ALA A 27 4.68 1.66 -5.52
N SER A 28 4.35 1.42 -4.25
CA SER A 28 5.14 1.88 -3.11
C SER A 28 6.51 1.20 -3.07
N GLU A 29 6.57 -0.10 -3.31
CA GLU A 29 7.83 -0.85 -3.41
C GLU A 29 8.73 -0.29 -4.51
N ILE A 30 8.19 -0.15 -5.73
CA ILE A 30 8.91 0.41 -6.87
C ILE A 30 9.47 1.80 -6.52
N PHE A 31 8.63 2.67 -5.99
CA PHE A 31 9.01 4.03 -5.61
C PHE A 31 10.14 4.05 -4.57
N LEU A 32 10.03 3.27 -3.49
CA LEU A 32 11.02 3.24 -2.41
C LEU A 32 12.36 2.66 -2.87
N ARG A 33 12.34 1.61 -3.69
CA ARG A 33 13.56 1.02 -4.25
C ARG A 33 14.26 1.99 -5.19
N LEU A 34 13.52 2.72 -6.02
CA LEU A 34 14.07 3.79 -6.86
C LEU A 34 14.66 4.93 -6.00
N LEU A 35 14.00 5.32 -4.91
CA LEU A 35 14.53 6.30 -3.97
C LEU A 35 15.84 5.83 -3.33
N ASN A 36 16.00 4.54 -3.08
CA ASN A 36 17.25 3.96 -2.58
C ASN A 36 18.35 3.89 -3.64
N GLY A 37 18.07 4.33 -4.88
CA GLY A 37 19.03 4.35 -5.99
C GLY A 37 19.20 2.99 -6.66
N GLU A 38 18.26 2.06 -6.44
CA GLU A 38 18.27 0.79 -7.16
C GLU A 38 17.93 1.01 -8.64
N VAL A 39 18.49 0.13 -9.45
CA VAL A 39 18.09 -0.07 -10.84
C VAL A 39 17.17 -1.30 -10.82
N ILE A 40 15.94 -1.15 -11.25
CA ILE A 40 14.92 -2.19 -11.13
C ILE A 40 14.27 -2.53 -12.46
N SER A 41 13.86 -3.79 -12.60
CA SER A 41 13.02 -4.28 -13.70
C SER A 41 11.71 -4.86 -13.17
N SER A 42 10.72 -5.03 -14.04
CA SER A 42 9.42 -5.63 -13.67
C SER A 42 9.56 -7.02 -13.07
N GLU A 43 10.57 -7.79 -13.49
CA GLU A 43 10.82 -9.13 -12.97
C GLU A 43 11.26 -9.16 -11.51
N MET A 44 11.84 -8.04 -11.03
CA MET A 44 12.29 -7.89 -9.64
C MET A 44 11.16 -7.52 -8.68
N ILE A 45 9.99 -7.13 -9.20
CA ILE A 45 8.84 -6.75 -8.40
C ILE A 45 8.06 -8.01 -8.01
N ARG A 46 7.60 -8.04 -6.76
CA ARG A 46 6.80 -9.16 -6.28
C ARG A 46 5.54 -9.35 -7.12
N LYS A 47 5.21 -10.60 -7.40
CA LYS A 47 3.95 -10.93 -8.07
C LYS A 47 2.80 -10.88 -7.07
N THR A 48 1.68 -10.29 -7.45
CA THR A 48 0.45 -10.35 -6.67
C THR A 48 -0.20 -11.71 -6.87
N ILE A 49 -0.28 -12.49 -5.80
CA ILE A 49 -0.98 -13.77 -5.77
C ILE A 49 -2.17 -13.62 -4.84
N LEU A 50 -3.35 -13.81 -5.38
CA LEU A 50 -4.61 -13.78 -4.63
C LEU A 50 -5.00 -15.18 -4.20
N THR A 51 -5.41 -15.30 -2.95
CA THR A 51 -5.99 -16.49 -2.34
C THR A 51 -7.26 -16.12 -1.62
N ARG A 52 -8.00 -17.10 -1.08
CA ARG A 52 -9.19 -16.86 -0.27
C ARG A 52 -8.98 -15.82 0.85
N ASP A 53 -7.80 -15.81 1.46
CA ASP A 53 -7.49 -14.95 2.61
C ASP A 53 -7.43 -13.45 2.26
N ASN A 54 -7.36 -13.11 0.98
CA ASN A 54 -7.40 -11.72 0.52
C ASN A 54 -8.81 -11.13 0.47
N PHE A 55 -9.85 -11.96 0.67
CA PHE A 55 -11.25 -11.57 0.52
C PHE A 55 -12.03 -11.67 1.84
N ARG A 56 -13.03 -10.79 1.98
CA ARG A 56 -13.85 -10.72 3.19
C ARG A 56 -14.88 -11.85 3.29
N SER A 57 -15.34 -12.39 2.16
CA SER A 57 -16.33 -13.45 2.08
C SER A 57 -15.92 -14.55 1.11
N ASP A 58 -16.50 -15.75 1.30
CA ASP A 58 -16.34 -16.85 0.34
C ASP A 58 -16.97 -16.51 -1.01
N GLU A 59 -18.07 -15.76 -1.01
CA GLU A 59 -18.74 -15.30 -2.22
C GLU A 59 -17.84 -14.42 -3.08
N ASP A 60 -17.14 -13.46 -2.47
CA ASP A 60 -16.18 -12.60 -3.21
C ASP A 60 -15.09 -13.44 -3.86
N TRP A 61 -14.54 -14.42 -3.13
CA TRP A 61 -13.51 -15.31 -3.66
C TRP A 61 -14.05 -16.21 -4.77
N GLN A 62 -15.25 -16.78 -4.60
CA GLN A 62 -15.90 -17.61 -5.63
C GLN A 62 -16.11 -16.82 -6.92
N ASN A 63 -16.55 -15.57 -6.84
CA ASN A 63 -16.73 -14.71 -8.02
C ASN A 63 -15.41 -14.53 -8.80
N VAL A 64 -14.27 -14.43 -8.12
CA VAL A 64 -12.95 -14.32 -8.75
C VAL A 64 -12.55 -15.65 -9.39
N GLN A 65 -12.79 -16.78 -8.72
CA GLN A 65 -12.53 -18.09 -9.26
C GLN A 65 -13.37 -18.36 -10.53
N ASP A 66 -14.65 -18.01 -10.50
CA ASP A 66 -15.55 -18.17 -11.66
C ASP A 66 -15.11 -17.33 -12.84
N ALA A 67 -14.68 -16.09 -12.59
CA ALA A 67 -14.11 -15.23 -13.62
C ALA A 67 -12.83 -15.83 -14.21
N ALA A 68 -11.94 -16.36 -13.37
CA ALA A 68 -10.69 -16.99 -13.81
C ALA A 68 -10.97 -18.29 -14.60
N MET A 69 -11.89 -19.13 -14.14
CA MET A 69 -12.31 -20.34 -14.85
C MET A 69 -12.85 -20.01 -16.23
N LYS A 70 -13.73 -19.02 -16.33
CA LYS A 70 -14.31 -18.57 -17.60
C LYS A 70 -13.24 -18.01 -18.55
N MET A 71 -12.35 -17.15 -18.04
CA MET A 71 -11.34 -16.47 -18.84
C MET A 71 -10.26 -17.41 -19.35
N HIS A 72 -9.83 -18.38 -18.51
CA HIS A 72 -8.73 -19.29 -18.83
C HIS A 72 -9.19 -20.70 -19.26
N GLY A 73 -10.49 -20.95 -19.32
CA GLY A 73 -11.04 -22.27 -19.71
C GLY A 73 -10.69 -23.39 -18.73
N LEU A 74 -10.58 -23.07 -17.42
CA LEU A 74 -10.23 -24.05 -16.41
C LEU A 74 -11.43 -24.94 -16.07
N SER A 75 -11.17 -26.22 -15.84
CA SER A 75 -12.19 -27.21 -15.42
C SER A 75 -12.43 -27.23 -13.90
N GLU A 76 -11.47 -26.70 -13.12
CA GLU A 76 -11.51 -26.69 -11.67
C GLU A 76 -11.20 -25.29 -11.13
N ALA A 77 -11.79 -24.95 -10.00
CA ALA A 77 -11.56 -23.67 -9.33
C ALA A 77 -10.10 -23.58 -8.81
N PRO A 78 -9.34 -22.57 -9.20
CA PRO A 78 -7.96 -22.43 -8.76
C PRO A 78 -7.87 -22.08 -7.28
N GLU A 79 -6.90 -22.65 -6.55
CA GLU A 79 -6.64 -22.32 -5.15
C GLU A 79 -5.97 -20.95 -4.99
N SER A 80 -5.28 -20.49 -6.04
CA SER A 80 -4.66 -19.16 -6.10
C SER A 80 -4.69 -18.61 -7.52
N ILE A 81 -4.73 -17.29 -7.64
CA ILE A 81 -4.77 -16.59 -8.91
C ILE A 81 -3.64 -15.56 -8.93
N THR A 82 -2.71 -15.72 -9.87
CA THR A 82 -1.63 -14.76 -10.08
C THR A 82 -2.15 -13.63 -10.97
N ILE A 83 -2.06 -12.40 -10.45
CA ILE A 83 -2.37 -11.19 -11.21
C ILE A 83 -1.07 -10.67 -11.84
N PRO A 84 -1.03 -10.49 -13.16
CA PRO A 84 0.12 -9.89 -13.83
C PRO A 84 0.40 -8.49 -13.31
N SER A 85 1.70 -8.13 -13.18
CA SER A 85 2.10 -6.77 -12.80
C SER A 85 1.44 -5.73 -13.69
N ARG A 86 1.13 -4.58 -13.11
CA ARG A 86 0.65 -3.41 -13.88
C ARG A 86 1.78 -2.65 -14.54
N TYR A 87 2.96 -2.83 -14.02
CA TYR A 87 4.16 -2.14 -14.50
C TYR A 87 4.99 -3.12 -15.31
N ASP A 88 5.23 -2.78 -16.56
CA ASP A 88 6.05 -3.56 -17.48
C ASP A 88 7.15 -2.67 -18.04
N PHE A 89 8.37 -2.95 -17.58
CA PHE A 89 9.58 -2.21 -17.98
C PHE A 89 10.82 -3.11 -17.88
N GLU A 90 11.76 -2.93 -18.77
CA GLU A 90 13.01 -3.68 -18.76
C GLU A 90 13.94 -3.19 -17.63
N GLU A 91 14.14 -1.86 -17.57
CA GLU A 91 14.98 -1.23 -16.56
C GLU A 91 14.55 0.22 -16.31
N ILE A 92 14.40 0.60 -15.04
CA ILE A 92 14.22 1.99 -14.64
C ILE A 92 15.14 2.35 -13.47
N LYS A 93 15.53 3.64 -13.42
CA LYS A 93 16.35 4.23 -12.35
C LYS A 93 16.03 5.70 -12.15
N THR A 94 16.41 6.25 -11.01
CA THR A 94 16.35 7.70 -10.77
C THR A 94 17.46 8.45 -11.48
N ILE A 95 17.16 9.64 -11.98
CA ILE A 95 18.13 10.58 -12.58
C ILE A 95 17.91 11.96 -11.95
N PRO A 96 18.94 12.58 -11.37
CA PRO A 96 20.31 12.08 -11.16
C PRO A 96 20.34 10.94 -10.13
N GLN A 97 21.34 10.05 -10.19
CA GLN A 97 21.50 8.98 -9.21
C GLN A 97 21.95 9.52 -7.85
N GLU A 98 22.75 10.59 -7.85
CA GLU A 98 23.21 11.27 -6.64
C GLU A 98 22.30 12.44 -6.32
N TRP A 99 21.62 12.37 -5.16
CA TRP A 99 20.78 13.42 -4.62
C TRP A 99 20.60 13.23 -3.11
N HIS A 100 20.16 14.27 -2.44
CA HIS A 100 20.02 14.30 -0.97
C HIS A 100 18.78 13.57 -0.46
N ARG A 101 18.80 12.22 -0.52
CA ARG A 101 17.68 11.35 -0.06
C ARG A 101 17.36 11.55 1.42
N GLU A 102 18.38 11.84 2.20
CA GLU A 102 18.28 12.08 3.65
C GLU A 102 17.44 13.31 4.01
N LEU A 103 17.19 14.19 3.05
CA LEU A 103 16.28 15.33 3.24
C LEU A 103 14.81 15.00 3.02
N LEU A 104 14.49 13.80 2.54
CA LEU A 104 13.11 13.38 2.37
C LEU A 104 12.53 12.85 3.67
N ASN A 105 11.34 13.34 3.99
CA ASN A 105 10.50 12.81 5.04
C ASN A 105 9.30 12.11 4.40
N LEU A 106 9.28 10.79 4.46
CA LEU A 106 8.26 9.97 3.82
C LEU A 106 7.16 9.61 4.82
N VAL A 107 5.93 9.79 4.38
CA VAL A 107 4.75 9.51 5.21
C VAL A 107 3.74 8.67 4.42
N LEU A 108 3.33 7.54 4.97
CA LEU A 108 2.32 6.66 4.39
C LEU A 108 0.93 7.01 4.89
N GLY A 109 0.03 7.36 3.97
CA GLY A 109 -1.39 7.61 4.26
C GLY A 109 -2.26 6.36 4.09
N SER A 110 -1.89 5.25 4.70
CA SER A 110 -2.65 3.99 4.63
C SER A 110 -2.87 3.39 6.01
N HIS A 111 -4.07 2.84 6.22
CA HIS A 111 -4.42 2.07 7.42
C HIS A 111 -4.13 0.57 7.27
N ASP A 112 -3.60 0.13 6.13
CA ASP A 112 -3.19 -1.25 5.92
C ASP A 112 -1.94 -1.55 6.74
N VAL A 113 -2.11 -2.40 7.76
CA VAL A 113 -1.06 -2.81 8.70
C VAL A 113 0.12 -3.46 8.01
N ASN A 114 -0.15 -4.33 7.04
CA ASN A 114 0.89 -5.03 6.31
C ASN A 114 1.70 -4.06 5.46
N LEU A 115 1.04 -3.12 4.79
CA LEU A 115 1.72 -2.11 4.00
C LEU A 115 2.58 -1.18 4.86
N GLN A 116 2.13 -0.80 6.07
CA GLN A 116 2.93 0.01 7.00
C GLN A 116 4.25 -0.68 7.37
N ILE A 117 4.23 -1.99 7.55
CA ILE A 117 5.43 -2.80 7.83
C ILE A 117 6.28 -2.97 6.55
N GLU A 118 5.65 -3.31 5.44
CA GLU A 118 6.34 -3.58 4.17
C GLU A 118 7.15 -2.38 3.67
N VAL A 119 6.59 -1.17 3.68
CA VAL A 119 7.31 0.04 3.23
C VAL A 119 8.54 0.32 4.09
N ASN A 120 8.49 -0.03 5.38
CA ASN A 120 9.61 0.14 6.31
C ASN A 120 10.72 -0.92 6.17
N LYS A 121 10.54 -1.92 5.29
CA LYS A 121 11.66 -2.78 4.86
C LYS A 121 12.63 -2.06 3.91
N TRP A 122 12.17 -1.01 3.22
CA TRP A 122 12.92 -0.33 2.17
C TRP A 122 13.47 1.02 2.61
N ALA A 123 12.72 1.78 3.40
CA ALA A 123 13.10 3.13 3.83
C ALA A 123 12.34 3.51 5.11
N PRO A 124 12.82 4.51 5.88
CA PRO A 124 12.07 5.02 7.02
C PRO A 124 10.83 5.78 6.53
N VAL A 125 9.66 5.21 6.76
CA VAL A 125 8.37 5.77 6.37
C VAL A 125 7.50 5.95 7.60
N GLN A 126 7.09 7.18 7.86
CA GLN A 126 6.18 7.55 8.92
C GLN A 126 4.74 7.13 8.59
N VAL A 127 3.85 7.11 9.58
CA VAL A 127 2.45 6.73 9.40
C VAL A 127 1.52 7.89 9.69
N PHE A 128 0.75 8.29 8.67
CA PHE A 128 -0.23 9.35 8.79
C PHE A 128 -1.55 8.83 9.38
N ASN A 129 -2.10 9.57 10.35
CA ASN A 129 -3.38 9.29 10.95
C ASN A 129 -4.44 10.33 10.57
N LEU A 130 -5.64 9.86 10.22
CA LEU A 130 -6.78 10.75 10.01
C LEU A 130 -7.29 11.30 11.36
N SER A 131 -7.95 12.45 11.33
CA SER A 131 -8.61 13.06 12.52
C SER A 131 -9.60 12.12 13.19
N ILE A 132 -10.24 11.23 12.40
CA ILE A 132 -11.22 10.25 12.85
C ILE A 132 -10.62 8.93 13.33
N THR A 133 -9.30 8.75 13.23
CA THR A 133 -8.65 7.49 13.68
C THR A 133 -8.84 7.33 15.20
N PRO A 134 -9.44 6.22 15.66
CA PRO A 134 -9.65 5.98 17.08
C PRO A 134 -8.35 5.94 17.87
N PRO A 135 -8.31 6.43 19.13
CA PRO A 135 -7.10 6.46 19.94
C PRO A 135 -6.41 5.11 20.09
N HIS A 136 -7.17 4.02 20.30
CA HIS A 136 -6.60 2.68 20.45
C HIS A 136 -5.89 2.19 19.19
N ILE A 137 -6.37 2.57 17.99
CA ILE A 137 -5.68 2.24 16.72
C ILE A 137 -4.37 3.02 16.59
N ILE A 138 -4.34 4.27 17.07
CA ILE A 138 -3.11 5.07 17.09
C ILE A 138 -2.06 4.41 18.00
N GLU A 139 -2.48 3.95 19.21
CA GLU A 139 -1.60 3.25 20.12
C GLU A 139 -1.05 1.95 19.53
N GLN A 140 -1.92 1.11 18.97
CA GLN A 140 -1.51 -0.11 18.28
C GLN A 140 -0.55 0.16 17.11
N THR A 141 -0.77 1.26 16.38
CA THR A 141 0.15 1.67 15.31
C THR A 141 1.49 2.09 15.88
N HIS A 142 1.50 2.84 16.99
CA HIS A 142 2.74 3.26 17.66
C HIS A 142 3.56 2.05 18.12
N GLU A 143 2.93 1.10 18.81
CA GLU A 143 3.58 -0.13 19.30
C GLU A 143 4.17 -0.94 18.14
N ARG A 144 3.37 -1.18 17.11
CA ARG A 144 3.80 -1.92 15.92
C ARG A 144 4.96 -1.24 15.20
N MET A 145 4.92 0.07 15.01
CA MET A 145 5.96 0.80 14.30
C MET A 145 7.23 0.93 15.13
N ALA A 146 7.16 0.91 16.46
CA ALA A 146 8.33 0.85 17.31
C ALA A 146 9.19 -0.41 17.05
N GLU A 147 8.57 -1.51 16.62
CA GLU A 147 9.23 -2.77 16.30
C GLU A 147 9.66 -2.89 14.83
N ASN A 148 8.99 -2.17 13.92
CA ASN A 148 9.12 -2.37 12.48
C ASN A 148 9.64 -1.13 11.73
N TYR A 149 9.93 -0.03 12.40
CA TYR A 149 10.46 1.16 11.75
C TYR A 149 11.86 0.92 11.20
N HIS A 150 12.13 1.44 10.01
CA HIS A 150 13.41 1.21 9.35
C HIS A 150 14.59 1.80 10.15
N PRO A 151 15.65 1.03 10.40
CA PRO A 151 16.74 1.42 11.32
C PRO A 151 17.45 2.73 10.95
N SER A 152 17.53 3.06 9.66
CA SER A 152 18.16 4.32 9.21
C SER A 152 17.36 5.58 9.59
N GLY A 153 16.10 5.43 9.99
CA GLY A 153 15.27 6.53 10.48
C GLY A 153 15.47 6.87 11.96
N GLY A 154 16.33 6.12 12.64
CA GLY A 154 16.56 6.26 14.09
C GLY A 154 15.46 5.60 14.93
N ALA A 155 15.32 6.06 16.17
CA ALA A 155 14.31 5.54 17.08
C ALA A 155 12.91 6.06 16.70
N TRP A 156 11.94 5.16 16.68
CA TRP A 156 10.54 5.54 16.46
C TRP A 156 9.99 6.36 17.63
N THR A 157 9.35 7.47 17.32
CA THR A 157 8.73 8.38 18.28
C THR A 157 7.30 8.77 17.84
N ARG A 158 6.49 9.32 18.76
CA ARG A 158 5.09 9.65 18.47
C ARG A 158 4.91 10.79 17.46
N ASP A 159 5.86 11.68 17.34
CA ASP A 159 5.87 12.76 16.35
C ASP A 159 6.03 12.24 14.89
N MET A 160 6.45 10.99 14.72
CA MET A 160 6.47 10.29 13.43
C MET A 160 5.08 9.79 12.99
N MET A 161 4.04 10.12 13.76
CA MET A 161 2.64 9.85 13.41
C MET A 161 1.86 11.16 13.22
N PRO A 162 2.12 11.92 12.15
CA PRO A 162 1.37 13.14 11.87
C PRO A 162 -0.12 12.84 11.76
N ARG A 163 -0.94 13.80 12.20
CA ARG A 163 -2.40 13.65 12.24
C ARG A 163 -3.08 14.87 11.66
N THR A 164 -4.17 14.63 10.93
CA THR A 164 -5.08 15.72 10.53
C THR A 164 -5.83 16.22 11.75
N ILE A 165 -5.92 17.54 11.89
CA ILE A 165 -6.76 18.20 12.88
C ILE A 165 -7.74 19.11 12.12
N MET A 166 -9.03 18.98 12.41
CA MET A 166 -10.03 19.95 11.93
C MET A 166 -10.05 21.14 12.89
N VAL A 167 -9.82 22.32 12.33
CA VAL A 167 -9.89 23.58 13.08
C VAL A 167 -11.13 24.34 12.58
N PHE A 168 -12.07 24.60 13.49
CA PHE A 168 -13.21 25.47 13.24
C PHE A 168 -12.91 26.84 13.85
N VAL A 169 -12.81 27.84 13.01
CA VAL A 169 -12.63 29.22 13.46
C VAL A 169 -14.02 29.84 13.66
N ASN A 170 -14.35 30.18 14.91
CA ASN A 170 -15.53 30.95 15.21
C ASN A 170 -15.14 32.42 15.42
N VAL A 171 -15.71 33.30 14.64
CA VAL A 171 -15.50 34.78 14.70
C VAL A 171 -16.58 35.51 15.50
N GLU A 172 -17.61 34.78 16.01
CA GLU A 172 -18.67 35.34 16.84
C GLU A 172 -18.35 35.08 18.33
N ASP A 173 -18.23 36.16 19.09
CA ASP A 173 -18.07 36.09 20.55
C ASP A 173 -19.34 35.47 21.18
N GLY A 174 -19.17 34.29 21.79
CA GLY A 174 -20.22 33.64 22.57
C GLY A 174 -20.71 32.26 22.08
N LEU A 175 -20.18 31.72 21.02
CA LEU A 175 -20.38 30.32 20.61
C LEU A 175 -19.19 29.47 21.04
N THR A 176 -19.21 29.01 22.28
CA THR A 176 -18.30 27.98 22.84
C THR A 176 -18.98 26.65 22.91
#